data_9fb7db94ed7dfb2f1469ccdc404e2c43
#
_entry.id   9fb7db94ed7dfb2f1469ccdc404e2c43
#
_cell.length_a   1.000
_cell.length_b   1.000
_cell.length_c   1.000
_cell.angle_alpha   90.00
_cell.angle_beta   90.00
_cell.angle_gamma   90.00
#
_symmetry.space_group_name_H-M   'P 1'
#
loop_
_entity.id
_entity.type
_entity.pdbx_description
1 polymer ?
#
loop_
_entity_poly.entity_id
_entity_poly.type
_entity_poly.pdbx_seq_one_letter_code
_entity_poly.pdbx_strand_id
1 'polypeptide(L)'
;RDPEMSRGLGDVYKRQIYFRTRFSKPFEKIELDTMAIVKENKRIGTATIARFDFNTQEGEQILVSTAISGVSMEGAAKNLQAEVPENNFDKYLAATKANWNRQLGKIEVKSDNEDDKVNFYTAIYHSMIAPTIYSDVDGAYYGPDKKVHQADGWVNYSTFSLWDTYRAAHPLFTYTEPERVNDMVKSFIAFYEQNGRLPVWNFYGSETDMMIGYHAVPVIADAYLKGIGDFDAEKALAACVATANLDNYRGIGLYKKLGYIPYNVTDSYNAENWSLSKTLEYAFDDYCIAEMAQKMGKKDIADEFYKRSQNYKNVYNPATSFMQPRDDKGVFIKDFKADDYTPHICESNGWQYFWSVPVSYTHLR
;
A
#
# COMPACT_ATOMS: atom_id res chain seq x y z
N ARG A 1 21.18 15.41 -3.52
CA ARG A 1 20.21 14.80 -2.58
C ARG A 1 19.03 15.75 -2.49
N ASP A 2 17.90 15.33 -2.99
CA ASP A 2 16.66 16.09 -2.95
C ASP A 2 16.18 16.22 -1.51
N PRO A 3 16.04 17.42 -0.93
CA PRO A 3 15.59 17.60 0.44
C PRO A 3 14.18 17.08 0.69
N GLU A 4 13.37 16.93 -0.35
CA GLU A 4 11.98 16.44 -0.24
C GLU A 4 11.90 14.94 -0.07
N MET A 5 12.77 14.15 -0.70
CA MET A 5 12.90 12.73 -0.41
C MET A 5 13.34 12.44 1.03
N SER A 6 13.99 13.41 1.71
CA SER A 6 14.43 13.23 3.08
C SER A 6 13.30 13.34 4.13
N ARG A 7 12.15 13.97 3.82
CA ARG A 7 11.04 14.09 4.77
C ARG A 7 10.20 12.81 4.86
N GLY A 8 9.94 12.15 3.76
CA GLY A 8 9.30 10.83 3.74
C GLY A 8 10.21 9.72 4.27
N LEU A 9 11.50 9.79 3.95
CA LEU A 9 12.52 8.83 4.40
C LEU A 9 12.90 9.01 5.89
N GLY A 10 12.70 10.19 6.48
CA GLY A 10 13.04 10.46 7.88
C GLY A 10 12.30 9.58 8.89
N ASP A 11 11.07 9.20 8.60
CA ASP A 11 10.30 8.25 9.42
C ASP A 11 10.62 6.79 9.09
N VAL A 12 11.07 6.49 7.88
CA VAL A 12 11.53 5.16 7.47
C VAL A 12 12.78 4.76 8.27
N TYR A 13 13.69 5.68 8.52
CA TYR A 13 14.93 5.41 9.26
C TYR A 13 14.75 5.15 10.76
N LYS A 14 13.57 5.40 11.32
CA LYS A 14 13.27 5.12 12.74
C LYS A 14 12.61 3.76 12.96
N ARG A 15 12.48 2.94 11.94
CA ARG A 15 11.87 1.62 12.07
C ARG A 15 12.89 0.61 12.56
N GLN A 16 12.46 -0.23 13.48
CA GLN A 16 13.22 -1.36 13.94
C GLN A 16 12.72 -2.64 13.28
N ILE A 17 13.66 -3.46 12.82
CA ILE A 17 13.41 -4.83 12.42
C ILE A 17 14.21 -5.70 13.37
N TYR A 18 13.53 -6.61 14.01
CA TYR A 18 14.12 -7.63 14.85
C TYR A 18 14.30 -8.89 14.04
N PHE A 19 15.34 -9.66 14.33
CA PHE A 19 15.54 -10.93 13.66
C PHE A 19 16.08 -11.98 14.63
N ARG A 20 15.81 -13.24 14.28
CA ARG A 20 16.35 -14.40 14.96
C ARG A 20 16.94 -15.35 13.94
N THR A 21 18.23 -15.69 14.11
CA THR A 21 18.93 -16.64 13.25
C THR A 21 19.26 -17.91 14.03
N ARG A 22 19.08 -19.05 13.38
CA ARG A 22 19.44 -20.37 13.89
C ARG A 22 20.32 -21.07 12.85
N PHE A 23 21.41 -21.70 13.33
CA PHE A 23 22.27 -22.55 12.54
C PHE A 23 21.98 -24.02 12.84
N SER A 24 22.12 -24.90 11.84
CA SER A 24 21.95 -26.37 12.01
C SER A 24 23.07 -27.01 12.82
N LYS A 25 24.22 -26.34 12.97
CA LYS A 25 25.39 -26.74 13.70
C LYS A 25 25.88 -25.63 14.62
N PRO A 26 26.35 -25.91 15.84
CA PRO A 26 27.02 -24.93 16.69
C PRO A 26 28.27 -24.37 15.99
N PHE A 27 28.46 -23.04 16.11
CA PHE A 27 29.70 -22.38 15.71
C PHE A 27 30.75 -22.51 16.81
N GLU A 28 32.02 -22.58 16.42
CA GLU A 28 33.14 -22.66 17.36
C GLU A 28 33.55 -21.27 17.88
N LYS A 29 33.47 -20.28 17.00
CA LYS A 29 33.89 -18.92 17.31
C LYS A 29 32.94 -17.90 16.69
N ILE A 30 32.73 -16.81 17.40
CA ILE A 30 32.08 -15.60 16.89
C ILE A 30 33.04 -14.43 17.01
N GLU A 31 33.22 -13.72 15.91
CA GLU A 31 33.92 -12.43 15.88
C GLU A 31 32.90 -11.33 15.53
N LEU A 32 32.93 -10.27 16.30
CA LEU A 32 32.07 -9.11 16.08
C LEU A 32 32.92 -7.91 15.75
N ASP A 33 32.45 -7.06 14.82
CA ASP A 33 33.17 -5.87 14.39
C ASP A 33 33.61 -5.02 15.59
N THR A 34 34.86 -4.55 15.52
CA THR A 34 35.53 -3.78 16.57
C THR A 34 35.00 -2.37 16.80
N MET A 35 34.22 -1.83 15.85
CA MET A 35 33.56 -0.52 15.97
C MET A 35 32.28 -0.54 16.83
N ALA A 36 31.83 -1.70 17.27
CA ALA A 36 30.64 -1.82 18.07
C ALA A 36 30.92 -1.60 19.57
N ILE A 37 30.05 -0.85 20.25
CA ILE A 37 30.08 -0.73 21.70
C ILE A 37 29.69 -2.10 22.30
N VAL A 38 30.62 -2.63 23.15
CA VAL A 38 30.40 -3.91 23.85
C VAL A 38 29.74 -3.60 25.20
N LYS A 39 28.51 -4.12 25.37
CA LYS A 39 27.84 -4.08 26.67
C LYS A 39 27.19 -5.43 26.93
N GLU A 40 27.69 -6.17 27.93
CA GLU A 40 27.27 -7.54 28.25
C GLU A 40 27.34 -8.42 26.97
N ASN A 41 26.32 -9.12 26.57
CA ASN A 41 26.27 -9.92 25.34
C ASN A 41 25.66 -9.15 24.15
N LYS A 42 25.71 -7.80 24.18
CA LYS A 42 25.16 -6.93 23.14
C LYS A 42 26.27 -6.18 22.42
N ARG A 43 26.05 -5.93 21.14
CA ARG A 43 26.86 -5.07 20.29
C ARG A 43 25.97 -4.00 19.69
N ILE A 44 26.38 -2.76 19.75
CA ILE A 44 25.65 -1.59 19.22
C ILE A 44 26.64 -0.81 18.36
N GLY A 45 26.31 -0.60 17.10
CA GLY A 45 27.15 0.16 16.17
C GLY A 45 26.39 0.53 14.90
N THR A 46 26.96 1.41 14.10
CA THR A 46 26.36 1.87 12.83
C THR A 46 26.47 0.83 11.70
N ALA A 47 27.40 -0.11 11.82
CA ALA A 47 27.62 -1.21 10.89
C ALA A 47 28.18 -2.41 11.67
N THR A 48 27.29 -3.18 12.28
CA THR A 48 27.71 -4.35 13.05
C THR A 48 27.81 -5.57 12.14
N ILE A 49 28.99 -6.18 12.07
CA ILE A 49 29.27 -7.41 11.33
C ILE A 49 29.55 -8.52 12.32
N ALA A 50 28.95 -9.67 12.12
CA ALA A 50 29.22 -10.88 12.87
C ALA A 50 29.80 -11.95 11.92
N ARG A 51 30.96 -12.51 12.28
CA ARG A 51 31.55 -13.67 11.62
C ARG A 51 31.39 -14.88 12.52
N PHE A 52 30.94 -15.97 11.94
CA PHE A 52 30.78 -17.25 12.63
C PHE A 52 31.70 -18.28 11.99
N ASP A 53 32.59 -18.88 12.78
CA ASP A 53 33.50 -19.93 12.33
C ASP A 53 32.95 -21.30 12.73
N PHE A 54 32.94 -22.21 11.76
CA PHE A 54 32.46 -23.59 11.94
C PHE A 54 33.55 -24.58 11.59
N ASN A 55 33.66 -25.62 12.36
CA ASN A 55 34.50 -26.77 12.02
C ASN A 55 33.68 -27.71 11.13
N THR A 56 34.05 -27.83 9.85
CA THR A 56 33.31 -28.59 8.85
C THR A 56 34.19 -29.60 8.15
N GLN A 57 33.57 -30.68 7.66
CA GLN A 57 34.18 -31.63 6.75
C GLN A 57 33.84 -31.24 5.30
N GLU A 58 34.61 -31.80 4.36
CA GLU A 58 34.34 -31.60 2.92
C GLU A 58 32.91 -32.06 2.56
N GLY A 59 32.14 -31.17 1.90
CA GLY A 59 30.77 -31.44 1.51
C GLY A 59 29.73 -31.28 2.62
N GLU A 60 30.12 -30.98 3.87
CA GLU A 60 29.18 -30.74 4.96
C GLU A 60 28.41 -29.42 4.73
N GLN A 61 27.07 -29.48 4.80
CA GLN A 61 26.19 -28.33 4.65
C GLN A 61 25.75 -27.80 6.01
N ILE A 62 25.86 -26.49 6.18
CA ILE A 62 25.30 -25.77 7.32
C ILE A 62 24.05 -25.05 6.87
N LEU A 63 22.90 -25.40 7.45
CA LEU A 63 21.64 -24.74 7.19
C LEU A 63 21.50 -23.52 8.11
N VAL A 64 21.07 -22.40 7.52
CA VAL A 64 20.82 -21.16 8.22
C VAL A 64 19.35 -20.80 8.03
N SER A 65 18.65 -20.59 9.13
CA SER A 65 17.24 -20.15 9.13
C SER A 65 17.12 -18.83 9.85
N THR A 66 16.49 -17.85 9.23
CA THR A 66 16.28 -16.52 9.81
C THR A 66 14.82 -16.12 9.69
N ALA A 67 14.23 -15.65 10.77
CA ALA A 67 12.93 -14.98 10.78
C ALA A 67 13.08 -13.55 11.27
N ILE A 68 12.15 -12.70 10.86
CA ILE A 68 12.08 -11.29 11.22
C ILE A 68 10.78 -10.98 11.96
N SER A 69 10.77 -9.87 12.70
CA SER A 69 9.58 -9.30 13.33
C SER A 69 9.67 -7.77 13.32
N GLY A 70 8.55 -7.10 13.13
CA GLY A 70 8.44 -5.65 13.33
C GLY A 70 8.23 -5.26 14.80
N VAL A 71 8.07 -6.25 15.70
CA VAL A 71 7.64 -6.03 17.08
C VAL A 71 8.77 -6.26 18.09
N SER A 72 9.37 -7.46 18.08
CA SER A 72 10.39 -7.82 19.07
C SER A 72 11.28 -8.99 18.62
N MET A 73 12.39 -9.21 19.35
CA MET A 73 13.24 -10.41 19.15
C MET A 73 12.50 -11.68 19.52
N GLU A 74 11.62 -11.63 20.51
CA GLU A 74 10.75 -12.72 20.93
C GLU A 74 9.73 -13.05 19.84
N GLY A 75 9.18 -12.02 19.17
CA GLY A 75 8.33 -12.18 17.99
C GLY A 75 9.07 -12.90 16.85
N ALA A 76 10.29 -12.46 16.53
CA ALA A 76 11.12 -13.14 15.53
C ALA A 76 11.44 -14.61 15.93
N ALA A 77 11.63 -14.90 17.21
CA ALA A 77 11.84 -16.26 17.68
C ALA A 77 10.58 -17.13 17.53
N LYS A 78 9.39 -16.59 17.83
CA LYS A 78 8.11 -17.30 17.62
C LYS A 78 7.86 -17.56 16.14
N ASN A 79 8.09 -16.56 15.27
CA ASN A 79 7.98 -16.72 13.82
C ASN A 79 8.91 -17.81 13.31
N LEU A 80 10.19 -17.81 13.75
CA LEU A 80 11.14 -18.87 13.37
C LEU A 80 10.68 -20.26 13.82
N GLN A 81 10.17 -20.38 15.05
CA GLN A 81 9.71 -21.66 15.58
C GLN A 81 8.45 -22.16 14.87
N ALA A 82 7.54 -21.29 14.50
CA ALA A 82 6.28 -21.66 13.83
C ALA A 82 6.50 -21.99 12.36
N GLU A 83 7.29 -21.17 11.65
CA GLU A 83 7.44 -21.30 10.19
C GLU A 83 8.57 -22.26 9.78
N VAL A 84 9.64 -22.36 10.60
CA VAL A 84 10.80 -23.19 10.33
C VAL A 84 11.19 -24.00 11.58
N PRO A 85 10.32 -24.93 12.06
CA PRO A 85 10.58 -25.68 13.30
C PRO A 85 11.79 -26.61 13.22
N GLU A 86 12.18 -27.06 12.04
CA GLU A 86 13.27 -28.01 11.82
C GLU A 86 14.28 -27.56 10.75
N ASN A 87 15.45 -28.17 10.73
CA ASN A 87 16.49 -27.88 9.74
C ASN A 87 16.35 -28.86 8.55
N ASN A 88 15.45 -28.55 7.61
CA ASN A 88 15.20 -29.37 6.42
C ASN A 88 14.89 -28.49 5.20
N PHE A 89 15.92 -28.11 4.46
CA PHE A 89 15.79 -27.23 3.30
C PHE A 89 14.84 -27.80 2.23
N ASP A 90 14.97 -29.07 1.91
CA ASP A 90 14.19 -29.70 0.83
C ASP A 90 12.69 -29.74 1.15
N LYS A 91 12.33 -29.92 2.43
CA LYS A 91 10.94 -29.83 2.89
C LYS A 91 10.36 -28.45 2.63
N TYR A 92 11.08 -27.37 2.97
CA TYR A 92 10.60 -25.99 2.76
C TYR A 92 10.58 -25.63 1.29
N LEU A 93 11.56 -26.09 0.50
CA LEU A 93 11.55 -25.91 -0.94
C LEU A 93 10.33 -26.58 -1.58
N ALA A 94 10.02 -27.81 -1.20
CA ALA A 94 8.85 -28.53 -1.70
C ALA A 94 7.54 -27.83 -1.29
N ALA A 95 7.41 -27.40 -0.02
CA ALA A 95 6.25 -26.67 0.48
C ALA A 95 6.06 -25.32 -0.23
N THR A 96 7.13 -24.57 -0.46
CA THR A 96 7.09 -23.28 -1.17
C THR A 96 6.66 -23.47 -2.62
N LYS A 97 7.21 -24.47 -3.33
CA LYS A 97 6.79 -24.82 -4.69
C LYS A 97 5.30 -25.19 -4.74
N ALA A 98 4.83 -26.01 -3.80
CA ALA A 98 3.42 -26.41 -3.73
C ALA A 98 2.50 -25.21 -3.46
N ASN A 99 2.91 -24.29 -2.58
CA ASN A 99 2.16 -23.06 -2.29
C ASN A 99 2.05 -22.16 -3.52
N TRP A 100 3.16 -21.91 -4.23
CA TRP A 100 3.14 -21.11 -5.45
C TRP A 100 2.32 -21.76 -6.55
N ASN A 101 2.46 -23.06 -6.77
CA ASN A 101 1.65 -23.78 -7.75
C ASN A 101 0.15 -23.69 -7.45
N ARG A 102 -0.25 -23.76 -6.17
CA ARG A 102 -1.64 -23.58 -5.77
C ARG A 102 -2.14 -22.15 -6.05
N GLN A 103 -1.34 -21.15 -5.77
CA GLN A 103 -1.73 -19.76 -5.99
C GLN A 103 -1.79 -19.41 -7.48
N LEU A 104 -0.77 -19.75 -8.23
CA LEU A 104 -0.72 -19.51 -9.68
C LEU A 104 -1.77 -20.33 -10.43
N GLY A 105 -2.10 -21.53 -9.95
CA GLY A 105 -3.10 -22.41 -10.55
C GLY A 105 -4.57 -21.99 -10.30
N LYS A 106 -4.83 -20.87 -9.59
CA LYS A 106 -6.20 -20.34 -9.46
C LYS A 106 -6.76 -19.84 -10.79
N ILE A 107 -5.92 -19.47 -11.72
CA ILE A 107 -6.29 -19.10 -13.08
C ILE A 107 -5.51 -20.00 -14.04
N GLU A 108 -6.21 -20.80 -14.82
CA GLU A 108 -5.61 -21.65 -15.84
C GLU A 108 -5.79 -21.02 -17.21
N VAL A 109 -4.69 -20.88 -17.95
CA VAL A 109 -4.69 -20.36 -19.31
C VAL A 109 -4.25 -21.44 -20.29
N LYS A 110 -4.83 -21.43 -21.48
CA LYS A 110 -4.43 -22.27 -22.60
C LYS A 110 -3.92 -21.36 -23.72
N SER A 111 -2.73 -21.65 -24.22
CA SER A 111 -2.12 -21.03 -25.38
C SER A 111 -1.23 -22.05 -26.07
N ASP A 112 -1.16 -21.98 -27.39
CA ASP A 112 -0.22 -22.75 -28.20
C ASP A 112 1.18 -22.14 -28.17
N ASN A 113 1.32 -20.90 -27.66
CA ASN A 113 2.57 -20.21 -27.47
C ASN A 113 3.01 -20.33 -25.99
N GLU A 114 4.14 -20.95 -25.74
CA GLU A 114 4.68 -21.10 -24.38
C GLU A 114 5.11 -19.76 -23.77
N ASP A 115 5.59 -18.80 -24.56
CA ASP A 115 5.97 -17.48 -24.06
C ASP A 115 4.79 -16.71 -23.49
N ASP A 116 3.59 -16.86 -24.07
CA ASP A 116 2.37 -16.26 -23.53
C ASP A 116 2.05 -16.80 -22.13
N LYS A 117 2.23 -18.12 -21.92
CA LYS A 117 2.01 -18.75 -20.61
C LYS A 117 3.05 -18.26 -19.59
N VAL A 118 4.33 -18.20 -19.99
CA VAL A 118 5.40 -17.66 -19.14
C VAL A 118 5.09 -16.23 -18.72
N ASN A 119 4.73 -15.37 -19.69
CA ASN A 119 4.39 -13.96 -19.42
C ASN A 119 3.18 -13.85 -18.49
N PHE A 120 2.13 -14.64 -18.73
CA PHE A 120 0.93 -14.62 -17.92
C PHE A 120 1.20 -15.02 -16.47
N TYR A 121 1.85 -16.17 -16.24
CA TYR A 121 2.11 -16.63 -14.88
C TYR A 121 3.15 -15.79 -14.16
N THR A 122 4.10 -15.19 -14.88
CA THR A 122 5.03 -14.19 -14.33
C THR A 122 4.28 -12.94 -13.88
N ALA A 123 3.31 -12.46 -14.66
CA ALA A 123 2.49 -11.32 -14.28
C ALA A 123 1.64 -11.61 -13.03
N ILE A 124 1.00 -12.80 -12.95
CA ILE A 124 0.29 -13.22 -11.74
C ILE A 124 1.23 -13.32 -10.53
N TYR A 125 2.42 -13.89 -10.69
CA TYR A 125 3.43 -13.92 -9.63
C TYR A 125 3.78 -12.50 -9.14
N HIS A 126 4.06 -11.57 -10.07
CA HIS A 126 4.40 -10.20 -9.71
C HIS A 126 3.26 -9.49 -8.98
N SER A 127 1.99 -9.74 -9.34
CA SER A 127 0.85 -9.16 -8.64
C SER A 127 0.75 -9.58 -7.16
N MET A 128 1.36 -10.70 -6.79
CA MET A 128 1.34 -11.25 -5.42
C MET A 128 2.55 -10.88 -4.56
N ILE A 129 3.50 -10.08 -5.06
CA ILE A 129 4.69 -9.66 -4.30
C ILE A 129 4.32 -8.66 -3.20
N ALA A 130 3.35 -7.80 -3.45
CA ALA A 130 2.78 -6.84 -2.53
C ALA A 130 1.24 -6.85 -2.62
N PRO A 131 0.51 -6.57 -1.54
CA PRO A 131 0.98 -6.24 -0.19
C PRO A 131 1.63 -7.42 0.55
N THR A 132 2.37 -7.13 1.62
CA THR A 132 3.09 -8.13 2.42
C THR A 132 2.43 -8.34 3.78
N ILE A 133 2.49 -9.57 4.30
CA ILE A 133 2.11 -9.86 5.68
C ILE A 133 3.03 -9.09 6.61
N TYR A 134 2.45 -8.39 7.58
CA TYR A 134 3.21 -7.54 8.51
C TYR A 134 2.97 -7.88 9.99
N SER A 135 2.03 -8.75 10.33
CA SER A 135 1.90 -9.30 11.68
C SER A 135 2.81 -10.50 11.91
N ASP A 136 3.28 -10.66 13.15
CA ASP A 136 3.90 -11.89 13.62
C ASP A 136 2.89 -13.05 13.63
N VAL A 137 3.36 -14.28 13.78
CA VAL A 137 2.51 -15.49 13.78
C VAL A 137 1.47 -15.52 14.90
N ASP A 138 1.69 -14.77 15.97
CA ASP A 138 0.73 -14.58 17.08
C ASP A 138 -0.20 -13.37 16.86
N GLY A 139 -0.15 -12.73 15.70
CA GLY A 139 -0.97 -11.58 15.32
C GLY A 139 -0.45 -10.22 15.79
N ALA A 140 0.68 -10.16 16.51
CA ALA A 140 1.24 -8.88 16.96
C ALA A 140 1.82 -8.08 15.77
N TYR A 141 1.62 -6.75 15.74
CA TYR A 141 2.20 -5.86 14.74
C TYR A 141 2.46 -4.46 15.31
N TYR A 142 3.35 -3.70 14.68
CA TYR A 142 3.69 -2.34 15.09
C TYR A 142 2.92 -1.33 14.24
N GLY A 143 2.07 -0.51 14.87
CA GLY A 143 1.18 0.43 14.22
C GLY A 143 1.81 1.79 13.90
N PRO A 144 1.14 2.63 13.07
CA PRO A 144 1.59 3.99 12.74
C PRO A 144 1.61 4.93 13.96
N ASP A 145 0.86 4.63 15.01
CA ASP A 145 0.88 5.33 16.31
C ASP A 145 2.09 4.98 17.17
N LYS A 146 3.03 4.18 16.66
CA LYS A 146 4.25 3.73 17.33
C LYS A 146 3.98 2.80 18.53
N LYS A 147 2.87 2.06 18.48
CA LYS A 147 2.51 1.07 19.51
C LYS A 147 2.40 -0.32 18.90
N VAL A 148 2.51 -1.33 19.74
CA VAL A 148 2.23 -2.71 19.38
C VAL A 148 0.73 -2.96 19.50
N HIS A 149 0.15 -3.55 18.47
CA HIS A 149 -1.25 -3.94 18.36
C HIS A 149 -1.38 -5.44 18.13
N GLN A 150 -2.60 -5.93 18.19
CA GLN A 150 -2.95 -7.33 18.00
C GLN A 150 -4.01 -7.48 16.91
N ALA A 151 -3.73 -8.32 15.93
CA ALA A 151 -4.67 -8.73 14.89
C ALA A 151 -5.29 -10.09 15.30
N ASP A 152 -6.40 -10.04 16.05
CA ASP A 152 -7.06 -11.24 16.57
C ASP A 152 -7.96 -11.87 15.49
N GLY A 153 -7.56 -13.04 14.99
CA GLY A 153 -8.31 -13.79 14.00
C GLY A 153 -8.24 -13.24 12.57
N TRP A 154 -7.30 -12.34 12.27
CA TRP A 154 -7.02 -11.81 10.94
C TRP A 154 -5.52 -11.52 10.78
N VAL A 155 -5.07 -11.27 9.55
CA VAL A 155 -3.67 -10.99 9.23
C VAL A 155 -3.50 -9.52 8.88
N ASN A 156 -2.58 -8.81 9.55
CA ASN A 156 -2.27 -7.45 9.20
C ASN A 156 -1.30 -7.39 8.02
N TYR A 157 -1.64 -6.55 7.03
CA TYR A 157 -0.86 -6.33 5.82
C TYR A 157 -0.22 -4.94 5.81
N SER A 158 0.89 -4.82 5.09
CA SER A 158 1.59 -3.57 4.80
C SER A 158 2.11 -3.56 3.36
N THR A 159 2.83 -2.50 2.97
CA THR A 159 3.36 -2.33 1.62
C THR A 159 2.23 -2.14 0.60
N PHE A 160 1.34 -1.21 0.92
CA PHE A 160 0.22 -0.86 0.06
C PHE A 160 0.59 0.34 -0.82
N SER A 161 0.89 0.08 -2.08
CA SER A 161 1.08 1.09 -3.13
C SER A 161 -0.27 1.35 -3.82
N LEU A 162 -1.19 2.03 -3.11
CA LEU A 162 -2.61 2.04 -3.48
C LEU A 162 -2.89 2.78 -4.79
N TRP A 163 -2.15 3.85 -5.10
CA TRP A 163 -2.28 4.55 -6.38
C TRP A 163 -1.99 3.65 -7.59
N ASP A 164 -1.07 2.69 -7.43
CA ASP A 164 -0.73 1.73 -8.49
C ASP A 164 -1.74 0.59 -8.57
N THR A 165 -2.21 0.10 -7.42
CA THR A 165 -2.87 -1.21 -7.32
C THR A 165 -4.39 -1.16 -7.33
N TYR A 166 -5.00 -0.01 -7.03
CA TYR A 166 -6.46 0.09 -6.87
C TYR A 166 -7.23 -0.18 -8.16
N ARG A 167 -6.63 0.10 -9.33
CA ARG A 167 -7.29 -0.04 -10.64
C ARG A 167 -7.40 -1.48 -11.11
N ALA A 168 -6.42 -2.32 -10.81
CA ALA A 168 -6.36 -3.67 -11.38
C ALA A 168 -6.00 -4.76 -10.37
N ALA A 169 -4.93 -4.61 -9.58
CA ALA A 169 -4.47 -5.66 -8.68
C ALA A 169 -5.48 -5.95 -7.57
N HIS A 170 -5.97 -4.93 -6.85
CA HIS A 170 -7.01 -5.14 -5.84
C HIS A 170 -8.32 -5.68 -6.40
N PRO A 171 -8.88 -5.17 -7.53
CA PRO A 171 -10.00 -5.81 -8.20
C PRO A 171 -9.75 -7.27 -8.57
N LEU A 172 -8.57 -7.65 -9.03
CA LEU A 172 -8.19 -9.04 -9.29
C LEU A 172 -8.24 -9.87 -8.00
N PHE A 173 -7.72 -9.35 -6.89
CA PHE A 173 -7.70 -10.05 -5.60
C PHE A 173 -9.11 -10.37 -5.09
N THR A 174 -10.11 -9.59 -5.45
CA THR A 174 -11.50 -9.92 -5.07
C THR A 174 -12.01 -11.23 -5.68
N TYR A 175 -11.40 -11.71 -6.76
CA TYR A 175 -11.70 -13.00 -7.39
C TYR A 175 -10.73 -14.10 -6.95
N THR A 176 -9.44 -13.78 -6.82
CA THR A 176 -8.40 -14.78 -6.56
C THR A 176 -8.10 -14.97 -5.08
N GLU A 177 -8.29 -13.93 -4.25
CA GLU A 177 -7.91 -13.88 -2.82
C GLU A 177 -8.99 -13.24 -1.93
N PRO A 178 -10.29 -13.58 -2.06
CA PRO A 178 -11.36 -12.87 -1.35
C PRO A 178 -11.20 -12.86 0.18
N GLU A 179 -10.65 -13.95 0.75
CA GLU A 179 -10.37 -14.03 2.19
C GLU A 179 -9.30 -13.01 2.60
N ARG A 180 -8.23 -12.88 1.81
CA ARG A 180 -7.15 -11.91 2.07
C ARG A 180 -7.62 -10.47 1.88
N VAL A 181 -8.56 -10.22 0.96
CA VAL A 181 -9.15 -8.89 0.78
C VAL A 181 -9.84 -8.42 2.06
N ASN A 182 -10.54 -9.30 2.79
CA ASN A 182 -11.10 -8.95 4.10
C ASN A 182 -10.02 -8.48 5.07
N ASP A 183 -8.91 -9.20 5.16
CA ASP A 183 -7.79 -8.85 6.04
C ASP A 183 -7.08 -7.57 5.61
N MET A 184 -6.97 -7.31 4.30
CA MET A 184 -6.45 -6.04 3.79
C MET A 184 -7.35 -4.87 4.19
N VAL A 185 -8.68 -5.01 4.10
CA VAL A 185 -9.62 -3.98 4.54
C VAL A 185 -9.57 -3.79 6.06
N LYS A 186 -9.48 -4.87 6.85
CA LYS A 186 -9.26 -4.79 8.30
C LYS A 186 -7.96 -4.04 8.62
N SER A 187 -6.89 -4.25 7.83
CA SER A 187 -5.62 -3.51 7.96
C SER A 187 -5.81 -2.01 7.72
N PHE A 188 -6.62 -1.61 6.73
CA PHE A 188 -6.93 -0.21 6.48
C PHE A 188 -7.75 0.43 7.61
N ILE A 189 -8.73 -0.29 8.14
CA ILE A 189 -9.55 0.18 9.27
C ILE A 189 -8.67 0.37 10.52
N ALA A 190 -7.84 -0.62 10.84
CA ALA A 190 -6.90 -0.53 11.95
C ALA A 190 -5.90 0.62 11.78
N PHE A 191 -5.40 0.82 10.56
CA PHE A 191 -4.53 1.94 10.23
C PHE A 191 -5.23 3.28 10.45
N TYR A 192 -6.51 3.41 10.02
CA TYR A 192 -7.32 4.60 10.27
C TYR A 192 -7.47 4.89 11.77
N GLU A 193 -7.80 3.88 12.57
CA GLU A 193 -7.96 4.03 14.02
C GLU A 193 -6.67 4.50 14.72
N GLN A 194 -5.51 4.10 14.21
CA GLN A 194 -4.20 4.42 14.77
C GLN A 194 -3.59 5.72 14.21
N ASN A 195 -3.97 6.14 12.99
CA ASN A 195 -3.37 7.27 12.29
C ASN A 195 -4.33 8.44 12.05
N GLY A 196 -5.65 8.23 12.27
CA GLY A 196 -6.68 9.24 12.03
C GLY A 196 -7.12 9.40 10.57
N ARG A 197 -6.53 8.66 9.63
CA ARG A 197 -6.89 8.58 8.21
C ARG A 197 -6.54 7.24 7.60
N LEU A 198 -7.20 6.90 6.50
CA LEU A 198 -6.85 5.73 5.70
C LEU A 198 -5.45 5.85 5.08
N PRO A 199 -4.77 4.73 4.80
CA PRO A 199 -3.44 4.77 4.20
C PRO A 199 -3.49 5.28 2.75
N VAL A 200 -2.43 5.99 2.35
CA VAL A 200 -2.10 6.31 0.96
C VAL A 200 -1.00 5.38 0.44
N TRP A 201 0.09 5.30 1.18
CA TRP A 201 1.19 4.40 0.90
C TRP A 201 1.80 3.87 2.22
N ASN A 202 1.10 2.92 2.84
CA ASN A 202 1.54 2.28 4.07
C ASN A 202 2.78 1.42 3.82
N PHE A 203 3.83 1.64 4.59
CA PHE A 203 5.08 0.91 4.52
C PHE A 203 5.61 0.55 5.91
N TYR A 204 5.53 -0.74 6.27
CA TYR A 204 6.00 -1.31 7.55
C TYR A 204 5.59 -0.48 8.78
N GLY A 205 4.28 -0.33 8.99
CA GLY A 205 3.71 0.36 10.15
C GLY A 205 3.90 1.88 10.15
N SER A 206 4.07 2.52 8.99
CA SER A 206 4.08 3.99 8.86
C SER A 206 3.49 4.41 7.54
N GLU A 207 2.97 5.64 7.48
CA GLU A 207 2.56 6.30 6.25
C GLU A 207 3.75 6.99 5.62
N THR A 208 3.92 6.86 4.32
CA THR A 208 4.95 7.59 3.57
C THR A 208 4.39 8.78 2.81
N ASP A 209 3.05 8.86 2.67
CA ASP A 209 2.34 9.88 1.89
C ASP A 209 2.82 10.01 0.43
N MET A 210 3.42 8.96 -0.10
CA MET A 210 3.84 8.94 -1.49
C MET A 210 2.63 8.78 -2.41
N MET A 211 2.70 9.42 -3.57
CA MET A 211 1.64 9.47 -4.58
C MET A 211 0.37 10.20 -4.10
N ILE A 212 -0.68 10.11 -4.84
CA ILE A 212 -1.91 10.91 -4.69
C ILE A 212 -3.12 10.04 -4.39
N GLY A 213 -4.26 10.67 -4.17
CA GLY A 213 -5.52 10.01 -3.89
C GLY A 213 -5.65 9.54 -2.43
N TYR A 214 -6.83 9.02 -2.10
CA TYR A 214 -7.09 8.25 -0.89
C TYR A 214 -7.64 6.85 -1.29
N HIS A 215 -6.84 6.17 -2.11
CA HIS A 215 -7.24 4.98 -2.87
C HIS A 215 -7.45 3.70 -2.03
N ALA A 216 -7.31 3.75 -0.71
CA ALA A 216 -7.90 2.73 0.15
C ALA A 216 -9.43 2.70 0.00
N VAL A 217 -10.04 3.86 -0.33
CA VAL A 217 -11.49 4.00 -0.53
C VAL A 217 -12.02 3.10 -1.65
N PRO A 218 -11.53 3.17 -2.91
CA PRO A 218 -12.02 2.28 -3.97
C PRO A 218 -11.78 0.80 -3.66
N VAL A 219 -10.70 0.43 -2.95
CA VAL A 219 -10.47 -0.96 -2.53
C VAL A 219 -11.53 -1.44 -1.55
N ILE A 220 -11.86 -0.63 -0.54
CA ILE A 220 -12.89 -0.92 0.45
C ILE A 220 -14.27 -1.01 -0.23
N ALA A 221 -14.60 -0.02 -1.05
CA ALA A 221 -15.88 0.06 -1.74
C ALA A 221 -16.07 -1.12 -2.70
N ASP A 222 -15.06 -1.46 -3.50
CA ASP A 222 -15.12 -2.59 -4.45
C ASP A 222 -15.34 -3.91 -3.71
N ALA A 223 -14.60 -4.16 -2.62
CA ALA A 223 -14.78 -5.34 -1.79
C ALA A 223 -16.23 -5.44 -1.27
N TYR A 224 -16.75 -4.36 -0.66
CA TYR A 224 -18.10 -4.33 -0.13
C TYR A 224 -19.17 -4.52 -1.21
N LEU A 225 -19.02 -3.83 -2.35
CA LEU A 225 -19.96 -3.91 -3.47
C LEU A 225 -20.03 -5.30 -4.09
N LYS A 226 -18.93 -6.05 -4.07
CA LYS A 226 -18.85 -7.43 -4.55
C LYS A 226 -19.29 -8.46 -3.49
N GLY A 227 -19.68 -8.03 -2.30
CA GLY A 227 -20.17 -8.91 -1.23
C GLY A 227 -19.06 -9.53 -0.38
N ILE A 228 -17.83 -9.05 -0.49
CA ILE A 228 -16.74 -9.38 0.43
C ILE A 228 -16.92 -8.48 1.65
N GLY A 229 -17.37 -9.03 2.78
CA GLY A 229 -17.87 -8.21 3.88
C GLY A 229 -17.59 -8.78 5.28
N ASP A 230 -16.55 -9.60 5.46
CA ASP A 230 -16.10 -10.03 6.79
C ASP A 230 -15.25 -8.95 7.47
N PHE A 231 -15.74 -7.71 7.44
CA PHE A 231 -15.20 -6.54 8.12
C PHE A 231 -16.33 -5.61 8.55
N ASP A 232 -16.06 -4.69 9.48
CA ASP A 232 -17.02 -3.68 9.93
C ASP A 232 -17.26 -2.62 8.85
N ALA A 233 -18.32 -2.82 8.05
CA ALA A 233 -18.66 -1.95 6.93
C ALA A 233 -19.05 -0.52 7.36
N GLU A 234 -19.70 -0.37 8.54
CA GLU A 234 -20.05 0.96 9.09
C GLU A 234 -18.80 1.74 9.44
N LYS A 235 -17.84 1.10 10.12
CA LYS A 235 -16.55 1.69 10.45
C LYS A 235 -15.71 1.99 9.19
N ALA A 236 -15.73 1.08 8.21
CA ALA A 236 -15.04 1.27 6.94
C ALA A 236 -15.56 2.50 6.18
N LEU A 237 -16.89 2.65 6.07
CA LEU A 237 -17.50 3.84 5.46
C LEU A 237 -17.17 5.10 6.24
N ALA A 238 -17.23 5.06 7.58
CA ALA A 238 -16.87 6.20 8.43
C ALA A 238 -15.41 6.61 8.23
N ALA A 239 -14.48 5.66 8.10
CA ALA A 239 -13.07 5.92 7.80
C ALA A 239 -12.88 6.56 6.42
N CYS A 240 -13.61 6.09 5.40
CA CYS A 240 -13.60 6.69 4.05
C CYS A 240 -14.08 8.15 4.10
N VAL A 241 -15.22 8.41 4.71
CA VAL A 241 -15.81 9.76 4.84
C VAL A 241 -14.89 10.69 5.62
N ALA A 242 -14.33 10.23 6.75
CA ALA A 242 -13.41 11.01 7.56
C ALA A 242 -12.15 11.39 6.79
N THR A 243 -11.54 10.44 6.06
CA THR A 243 -10.35 10.67 5.25
C THR A 243 -10.62 11.68 4.13
N ALA A 244 -11.74 11.55 3.41
CA ALA A 244 -12.15 12.46 2.34
C ALA A 244 -12.54 13.87 2.83
N ASN A 245 -12.63 14.09 4.15
CA ASN A 245 -13.03 15.37 4.76
C ASN A 245 -11.90 16.06 5.54
N LEU A 246 -10.66 15.62 5.46
CA LEU A 246 -9.51 16.24 6.12
C LEU A 246 -9.13 17.57 5.46
N ASP A 247 -9.61 18.70 6.03
CA ASP A 247 -9.43 20.04 5.44
C ASP A 247 -7.97 20.46 5.26
N ASN A 248 -7.12 20.08 6.18
CA ASN A 248 -5.69 20.48 6.22
C ASN A 248 -4.76 19.40 5.64
N TYR A 249 -5.27 18.55 4.74
CA TYR A 249 -4.48 17.46 4.18
C TYR A 249 -4.54 17.46 2.65
N ARG A 250 -3.39 17.62 2.00
CA ARG A 250 -3.13 17.43 0.56
C ARG A 250 -4.13 18.10 -0.38
N GLY A 251 -4.60 19.31 -0.01
CA GLY A 251 -5.51 20.12 -0.81
C GLY A 251 -6.99 19.73 -0.72
N ILE A 252 -7.37 18.77 0.13
CA ILE A 252 -8.78 18.34 0.28
C ILE A 252 -9.69 19.50 0.68
N GLY A 253 -9.25 20.39 1.58
CA GLY A 253 -10.04 21.57 1.97
C GLY A 253 -10.30 22.51 0.81
N LEU A 254 -9.32 22.74 -0.06
CA LEU A 254 -9.49 23.53 -1.29
C LEU A 254 -10.42 22.83 -2.28
N TYR A 255 -10.23 21.53 -2.48
CA TYR A 255 -11.09 20.70 -3.31
C TYR A 255 -12.56 20.75 -2.88
N LYS A 256 -12.83 20.65 -1.58
CA LYS A 256 -14.19 20.78 -1.02
C LYS A 256 -14.79 22.15 -1.24
N LYS A 257 -13.99 23.21 -1.05
CA LYS A 257 -14.44 24.61 -1.12
C LYS A 257 -14.67 25.09 -2.56
N LEU A 258 -13.74 24.78 -3.46
CA LEU A 258 -13.71 25.30 -4.83
C LEU A 258 -14.22 24.32 -5.88
N GLY A 259 -14.33 23.03 -5.52
CA GLY A 259 -14.62 21.95 -6.46
C GLY A 259 -13.40 21.52 -7.29
N TYR A 260 -12.20 21.99 -6.97
CA TYR A 260 -10.92 21.59 -7.57
C TYR A 260 -9.76 22.11 -6.72
N ILE A 261 -8.55 21.62 -6.97
CA ILE A 261 -7.33 22.11 -6.33
C ILE A 261 -6.66 23.11 -7.27
N PRO A 262 -6.51 24.39 -6.89
CA PRO A 262 -5.83 25.38 -7.71
C PRO A 262 -4.34 25.08 -7.86
N TYR A 263 -3.79 25.31 -9.07
CA TYR A 263 -2.36 25.04 -9.31
C TYR A 263 -1.43 26.09 -8.69
N ASN A 264 -1.93 27.27 -8.36
CA ASN A 264 -1.17 28.41 -7.83
C ASN A 264 -1.29 28.59 -6.31
N VAL A 265 -1.99 27.69 -5.62
CA VAL A 265 -2.12 27.71 -4.15
C VAL A 265 -1.46 26.46 -3.59
N THR A 266 -0.46 26.66 -2.74
CA THR A 266 0.18 25.58 -1.98
C THR A 266 -0.26 25.67 -0.53
N ASP A 267 -0.70 24.56 0.05
CA ASP A 267 -0.82 24.42 1.50
C ASP A 267 0.42 23.71 2.05
N SER A 268 0.55 23.65 3.37
CA SER A 268 1.70 23.04 4.06
C SER A 268 1.90 21.55 3.76
N TYR A 269 0.92 20.89 3.19
CA TYR A 269 0.91 19.48 2.80
C TYR A 269 0.82 19.26 1.28
N ASN A 270 0.90 20.31 0.48
CA ASN A 270 0.76 20.23 -0.97
C ASN A 270 2.07 20.57 -1.68
N ALA A 271 3.18 20.05 -1.16
CA ALA A 271 4.52 20.35 -1.68
C ALA A 271 4.72 19.91 -3.13
N GLU A 272 4.07 18.79 -3.54
CA GLU A 272 4.23 18.24 -4.89
C GLU A 272 3.32 18.88 -5.93
N ASN A 273 2.53 19.85 -5.65
CA ASN A 273 1.52 20.44 -6.53
C ASN A 273 0.49 19.41 -7.05
N TRP A 274 0.72 18.73 -8.16
CA TRP A 274 -0.18 17.73 -8.81
C TRP A 274 -1.67 18.06 -8.73
N SER A 275 -1.99 19.33 -8.85
CA SER A 275 -3.33 19.87 -8.58
C SER A 275 -4.42 19.27 -9.44
N LEU A 276 -4.11 19.05 -10.74
CA LEU A 276 -5.04 18.42 -11.68
C LEU A 276 -5.26 16.95 -11.32
N SER A 277 -4.19 16.20 -11.14
CA SER A 277 -4.27 14.77 -10.81
C SER A 277 -5.02 14.53 -9.51
N LYS A 278 -4.70 15.27 -8.43
CA LYS A 278 -5.43 15.19 -7.16
C LYS A 278 -6.91 15.47 -7.32
N THR A 279 -7.29 16.50 -8.09
CA THR A 279 -8.70 16.82 -8.34
C THR A 279 -9.44 15.65 -8.99
N LEU A 280 -8.82 15.03 -9.99
CA LEU A 280 -9.42 13.93 -10.74
C LEU A 280 -9.50 12.65 -9.90
N GLU A 281 -8.43 12.30 -9.19
CA GLU A 281 -8.39 11.09 -8.36
C GLU A 281 -9.36 11.20 -7.16
N TYR A 282 -9.45 12.35 -6.51
CA TYR A 282 -10.43 12.57 -5.43
C TYR A 282 -11.88 12.48 -5.91
N ALA A 283 -12.16 12.95 -7.13
CA ALA A 283 -13.50 12.82 -7.71
C ALA A 283 -13.89 11.34 -7.92
N PHE A 284 -12.94 10.49 -8.29
CA PHE A 284 -13.15 9.06 -8.40
C PHE A 284 -13.34 8.39 -7.04
N ASP A 285 -12.47 8.71 -6.08
CA ASP A 285 -12.58 8.17 -4.72
C ASP A 285 -13.92 8.56 -4.08
N ASP A 286 -14.37 9.81 -4.27
CA ASP A 286 -15.68 10.28 -3.81
C ASP A 286 -16.83 9.50 -4.45
N TYR A 287 -16.75 9.17 -5.73
CA TYR A 287 -17.73 8.30 -6.38
C TYR A 287 -17.81 6.91 -5.71
N CYS A 288 -16.66 6.33 -5.36
CA CYS A 288 -16.62 5.06 -4.65
C CYS A 288 -17.27 5.12 -3.25
N ILE A 289 -17.07 6.23 -2.52
CA ILE A 289 -17.78 6.46 -1.24
C ILE A 289 -19.28 6.51 -1.47
N ALA A 290 -19.73 7.25 -2.50
CA ALA A 290 -21.14 7.38 -2.81
C ALA A 290 -21.81 6.04 -3.12
N GLU A 291 -21.18 5.20 -3.95
CA GLU A 291 -21.68 3.87 -4.31
C GLU A 291 -21.80 2.95 -3.07
N MET A 292 -20.77 2.94 -2.22
CA MET A 292 -20.79 2.17 -0.98
C MET A 292 -21.90 2.66 -0.05
N ALA A 293 -21.99 3.99 0.17
CA ALA A 293 -23.03 4.60 1.01
C ALA A 293 -24.44 4.32 0.47
N GLN A 294 -24.65 4.40 -0.84
CA GLN A 294 -25.91 4.08 -1.49
C GLN A 294 -26.32 2.64 -1.22
N LYS A 295 -25.41 1.69 -1.37
CA LYS A 295 -25.67 0.28 -1.09
C LYS A 295 -25.98 0.01 0.38
N MET A 296 -25.38 0.79 1.29
CA MET A 296 -25.64 0.74 2.74
C MET A 296 -26.92 1.49 3.15
N GLY A 297 -27.63 2.14 2.24
CA GLY A 297 -28.83 2.95 2.54
C GLY A 297 -28.53 4.29 3.25
N LYS A 298 -27.28 4.76 3.23
CA LYS A 298 -26.84 6.04 3.81
C LYS A 298 -27.03 7.18 2.80
N LYS A 299 -28.28 7.53 2.53
CA LYS A 299 -28.64 8.41 1.45
C LYS A 299 -27.97 9.79 1.51
N ASP A 300 -27.89 10.41 2.68
CA ASP A 300 -27.31 11.75 2.81
C ASP A 300 -25.81 11.77 2.45
N ILE A 301 -25.07 10.73 2.86
CA ILE A 301 -23.66 10.53 2.49
C ILE A 301 -23.55 10.28 0.98
N ALA A 302 -24.39 9.42 0.42
CA ALA A 302 -24.39 9.11 -1.00
C ALA A 302 -24.64 10.37 -1.84
N ASP A 303 -25.66 11.17 -1.52
CA ASP A 303 -26.02 12.39 -2.24
C ASP A 303 -24.88 13.44 -2.19
N GLU A 304 -24.24 13.62 -1.01
CA GLU A 304 -23.08 14.52 -0.87
C GLU A 304 -21.92 14.07 -1.77
N PHE A 305 -21.52 12.82 -1.68
CA PHE A 305 -20.35 12.31 -2.40
C PHE A 305 -20.61 12.12 -3.90
N TYR A 306 -21.83 11.81 -4.34
CA TYR A 306 -22.18 11.89 -5.76
C TYR A 306 -22.05 13.30 -6.32
N LYS A 307 -22.43 14.31 -5.55
CA LYS A 307 -22.22 15.71 -5.96
C LYS A 307 -20.74 16.03 -6.05
N ARG A 308 -19.94 15.65 -5.06
CA ARG A 308 -18.49 15.90 -5.04
C ARG A 308 -17.77 15.15 -6.17
N SER A 309 -18.20 13.95 -6.50
CA SER A 309 -17.62 13.17 -7.60
C SER A 309 -17.70 13.85 -8.95
N GLN A 310 -18.61 14.84 -9.11
CA GLN A 310 -18.73 15.63 -10.34
C GLN A 310 -17.70 16.76 -10.45
N ASN A 311 -16.86 16.95 -9.45
CA ASN A 311 -15.85 18.00 -9.40
C ASN A 311 -14.82 17.94 -10.54
N TYR A 312 -14.57 16.75 -11.13
CA TYR A 312 -13.73 16.62 -12.33
C TYR A 312 -14.20 17.55 -13.48
N LYS A 313 -15.49 17.85 -13.57
CA LYS A 313 -16.04 18.76 -14.59
C LYS A 313 -15.51 20.18 -14.48
N ASN A 314 -15.12 20.60 -13.29
CA ASN A 314 -14.57 21.93 -13.05
C ASN A 314 -13.19 22.15 -13.67
N VAL A 315 -12.47 21.08 -14.00
CA VAL A 315 -11.15 21.14 -14.65
C VAL A 315 -11.19 20.74 -16.11
N TYR A 316 -12.37 20.41 -16.66
CA TYR A 316 -12.54 20.19 -18.10
C TYR A 316 -12.63 21.52 -18.83
N ASN A 317 -11.74 21.74 -19.79
CA ASN A 317 -11.75 22.93 -20.65
C ASN A 317 -12.37 22.60 -22.02
N PRO A 318 -13.59 23.06 -22.31
CA PRO A 318 -14.26 22.78 -23.58
C PRO A 318 -13.56 23.41 -24.80
N ALA A 319 -12.73 24.45 -24.61
CA ALA A 319 -11.99 25.07 -25.72
C ALA A 319 -10.86 24.17 -26.25
N THR A 320 -10.29 23.33 -25.42
CA THR A 320 -9.21 22.39 -25.76
C THR A 320 -9.63 20.94 -25.77
N SER A 321 -10.81 20.64 -25.17
CA SER A 321 -11.31 19.29 -24.94
C SER A 321 -10.42 18.45 -24.02
N PHE A 322 -9.66 19.07 -23.11
CA PHE A 322 -8.82 18.42 -22.14
C PHE A 322 -9.13 18.80 -20.70
N MET A 323 -8.74 17.95 -19.78
CA MET A 323 -8.63 18.30 -18.37
C MET A 323 -7.42 19.22 -18.19
N GLN A 324 -7.62 20.41 -17.61
CA GLN A 324 -6.58 21.43 -17.46
C GLN A 324 -6.54 22.00 -16.04
N PRO A 325 -5.33 22.28 -15.52
CA PRO A 325 -5.19 22.99 -14.25
C PRO A 325 -5.87 24.36 -14.28
N ARG A 326 -6.48 24.77 -13.16
CA ARG A 326 -7.05 26.11 -12.95
C ARG A 326 -6.38 26.78 -11.76
N ASP A 327 -6.30 28.11 -11.81
CA ASP A 327 -5.86 28.92 -10.68
C ASP A 327 -6.99 29.14 -9.64
N ASP A 328 -6.69 29.83 -8.53
CA ASP A 328 -7.64 30.16 -7.46
C ASP A 328 -8.77 31.11 -7.86
N LYS A 329 -8.67 31.74 -9.03
CA LYS A 329 -9.69 32.60 -9.66
C LYS A 329 -10.50 31.84 -10.70
N GLY A 330 -10.23 30.59 -10.92
CA GLY A 330 -10.92 29.72 -11.89
C GLY A 330 -10.46 29.88 -13.32
N VAL A 331 -9.31 30.50 -13.58
CA VAL A 331 -8.74 30.67 -14.92
C VAL A 331 -7.90 29.44 -15.26
N PHE A 332 -8.12 28.88 -16.45
CA PHE A 332 -7.29 27.76 -16.94
C PHE A 332 -5.86 28.23 -17.23
N ILE A 333 -4.90 27.34 -16.97
CA ILE A 333 -3.48 27.57 -17.25
C ILE A 333 -3.30 27.92 -18.72
N LYS A 334 -2.46 28.93 -19.00
CA LYS A 334 -2.10 29.31 -20.38
C LYS A 334 -1.10 28.33 -20.97
N ASP A 335 -1.05 28.27 -22.30
CA ASP A 335 -0.06 27.50 -23.07
C ASP A 335 -0.02 26.00 -22.73
N PHE A 336 -1.19 25.44 -22.33
CA PHE A 336 -1.31 24.02 -22.04
C PHE A 336 -1.05 23.16 -23.28
N LYS A 337 -0.15 22.19 -23.13
CA LYS A 337 0.08 21.15 -24.12
C LYS A 337 -0.17 19.80 -23.50
N ALA A 338 -1.01 19.01 -24.15
CA ALA A 338 -1.49 17.74 -23.58
C ALA A 338 -0.40 16.67 -23.48
N ASP A 339 0.68 16.79 -24.25
CA ASP A 339 1.82 15.88 -24.28
C ASP A 339 2.97 16.29 -23.34
N ASP A 340 2.91 17.50 -22.77
CA ASP A 340 3.96 17.95 -21.85
C ASP A 340 3.80 17.31 -20.44
N TYR A 341 4.92 16.95 -19.84
CA TYR A 341 5.02 16.68 -18.42
C TYR A 341 5.03 17.98 -17.65
N THR A 342 4.11 18.14 -16.69
CA THR A 342 3.96 19.37 -15.90
C THR A 342 3.91 19.06 -14.40
N PRO A 343 4.27 20.01 -13.50
CA PRO A 343 4.16 19.79 -12.06
C PRO A 343 2.72 19.65 -11.54
N HIS A 344 1.74 19.84 -12.43
CA HIS A 344 0.32 19.77 -12.09
C HIS A 344 -0.28 18.37 -12.31
N ILE A 345 0.45 17.51 -13.01
CA ILE A 345 0.05 16.15 -13.36
C ILE A 345 1.10 15.18 -12.78
N CYS A 346 0.63 14.22 -12.01
CA CYS A 346 1.48 13.22 -11.35
C CYS A 346 1.99 12.21 -12.38
N GLU A 347 3.31 12.12 -12.57
CA GLU A 347 4.03 11.12 -13.39
C GLU A 347 3.44 10.83 -14.77
N SER A 348 2.79 11.84 -15.38
CA SER A 348 1.97 11.63 -16.57
C SER A 348 1.77 12.93 -17.35
N ASN A 349 0.94 12.91 -18.38
CA ASN A 349 0.56 14.05 -19.19
C ASN A 349 -0.96 14.18 -19.38
N GLY A 350 -1.40 15.20 -20.10
CA GLY A 350 -2.81 15.50 -20.29
C GLY A 350 -3.57 14.42 -21.06
N TRP A 351 -2.92 13.73 -22.00
CA TRP A 351 -3.52 12.61 -22.73
C TRP A 351 -3.83 11.43 -21.83
N GLN A 352 -2.90 11.05 -20.98
CA GLN A 352 -3.06 9.93 -20.06
C GLN A 352 -4.10 10.22 -18.99
N TYR A 353 -4.06 11.42 -18.38
CA TYR A 353 -5.04 11.82 -17.37
C TYR A 353 -6.43 12.11 -17.92
N PHE A 354 -6.59 12.35 -19.21
CA PHE A 354 -7.91 12.44 -19.83
C PHE A 354 -8.73 11.15 -19.64
N TRP A 355 -8.06 10.01 -19.62
CA TRP A 355 -8.68 8.70 -19.42
C TRP A 355 -8.70 8.24 -17.96
N SER A 356 -8.05 8.96 -17.05
CA SER A 356 -7.90 8.54 -15.65
C SER A 356 -9.20 8.65 -14.87
N VAL A 357 -10.03 9.63 -15.19
CA VAL A 357 -11.36 9.75 -14.57
C VAL A 357 -12.33 8.93 -15.39
N PRO A 358 -12.93 7.93 -14.80
CA PRO A 358 -14.02 7.21 -15.44
C PRO A 358 -15.30 8.04 -15.40
N VAL A 359 -15.24 9.19 -16.05
CA VAL A 359 -16.37 10.13 -16.28
C VAL A 359 -17.59 9.38 -16.79
N SER A 360 -17.36 8.26 -17.36
CA SER A 360 -18.31 7.52 -18.14
C SER A 360 -18.67 6.16 -17.58
N TYR A 361 -18.27 5.80 -16.36
CA TYR A 361 -18.85 4.58 -15.75
C TYR A 361 -20.37 4.66 -15.69
N THR A 362 -20.93 5.85 -15.62
CA THR A 362 -22.37 6.07 -15.74
C THR A 362 -22.86 6.24 -17.18
N HIS A 363 -21.98 6.44 -18.17
CA HIS A 363 -22.35 6.72 -19.56
C HIS A 363 -21.85 5.69 -20.57
N LEU A 364 -21.07 4.70 -20.16
CA LEU A 364 -20.69 3.53 -20.99
C LEU A 364 -21.66 2.35 -20.83
N ARG A 365 -22.93 2.65 -20.57
CA ARG A 365 -24.00 1.66 -20.71
C ARG A 365 -24.64 1.74 -22.07
#